data_ef83c7b3890866941ae5c4a1401b44eb
#
_entry.id   ef83c7b3890866941ae5c4a1401b44eb
#
_cell.length_a   1.000
_cell.length_b   1.000
_cell.length_c   1.000
_cell.angle_alpha   90.00
_cell.angle_beta   90.00
_cell.angle_gamma   90.00
#
_symmetry.space_group_name_H-M   'P 1'
#
loop_
_entity.id
_entity.type
_entity.pdbx_description
1 polymer ?
#
loop_
_entity_poly.entity_id
_entity_poly.type
_entity_poly.pdbx_seq_one_letter_code
_entity_poly.pdbx_strand_id
1 'polypeptide(L)'
;MLLQDFLWINPLHVNPLCNKPHNPTEHPHISRQNSFSMKKILFTFLVLLTSFVAFAQQPSGKSQLPAVMLRNLEGKNVKTDTLSNAGRPIIISFFATWCKPCNRELTAISEVYADWQRETGVRLIAVSIDEGQNAEKVRPFVDSKGWEFDILLDPNSNFRRAMGVNLIPHVIVLDGQGKVVLSRSGYTEGGEEHLIEKVRELVKP
;
A
#
# COMPACT_ATOMS: atom_id res chain seq x y z
N MET A 1 25.34 -10.45 53.48
CA MET A 1 26.42 -9.49 53.74
C MET A 1 25.88 -8.17 53.20
N LEU A 2 25.28 -7.47 54.16
CA LEU A 2 25.49 -6.11 54.65
C LEU A 2 24.93 -5.04 53.68
N LEU A 3 23.71 -4.42 53.98
CA LEU A 3 23.48 -3.29 54.90
C LEU A 3 24.24 -2.03 54.42
N GLN A 4 23.68 -0.83 54.26
CA GLN A 4 22.85 0.02 55.12
C GLN A 4 22.52 1.29 54.31
N ASP A 5 21.24 1.75 54.32
CA ASP A 5 20.72 2.93 55.05
C ASP A 5 21.49 4.25 54.87
N PHE A 6 20.76 5.29 54.52
CA PHE A 6 20.72 6.52 55.37
C PHE A 6 19.55 7.44 54.95
N LEU A 7 18.57 7.48 55.81
CA LEU A 7 17.57 8.55 55.98
C LEU A 7 18.26 9.85 56.41
N TRP A 8 17.75 11.02 55.98
CA TRP A 8 17.76 12.24 56.77
C TRP A 8 16.47 13.01 56.64
N ILE A 9 15.87 13.24 57.78
CA ILE A 9 14.65 13.90 58.15
C ILE A 9 14.98 15.33 58.64
N ASN A 10 14.21 16.33 58.14
CA ASN A 10 13.70 17.57 58.78
C ASN A 10 14.65 18.42 59.66
N PRO A 11 14.34 19.71 59.99
CA PRO A 11 13.06 20.22 60.46
C PRO A 11 12.63 21.67 60.05
N LEU A 12 11.34 21.89 60.16
CA LEU A 12 10.54 23.05 60.52
C LEU A 12 11.28 24.34 60.99
N HIS A 13 10.89 25.49 60.43
CA HIS A 13 10.96 26.75 61.20
C HIS A 13 9.64 27.53 61.03
N VAL A 14 9.09 27.88 62.20
CA VAL A 14 7.80 28.51 62.49
C VAL A 14 8.03 29.96 62.79
N ASN A 15 7.21 30.85 62.16
CA ASN A 15 6.61 32.15 62.61
C ASN A 15 7.48 33.22 63.27
N PRO A 16 7.08 34.49 63.30
CA PRO A 16 5.75 34.97 63.73
C PRO A 16 5.19 36.25 63.03
N LEU A 17 3.91 36.37 63.23
CA LEU A 17 2.99 37.50 63.13
C LEU A 17 3.54 38.92 63.28
N CYS A 18 3.05 39.89 62.46
CA CYS A 18 2.76 41.27 62.90
C CYS A 18 1.64 41.93 62.05
N ASN A 19 0.63 42.17 62.59
CA ASN A 19 -0.55 42.98 62.78
C ASN A 19 -0.59 44.32 61.99
N LYS A 20 -1.71 44.46 61.15
CA LYS A 20 -2.66 45.56 60.86
C LYS A 20 -2.17 47.02 60.66
N PRO A 21 -2.93 47.90 59.94
CA PRO A 21 -4.40 48.05 59.94
C PRO A 21 -5.06 48.33 58.57
N HIS A 22 -6.33 48.16 58.59
CA HIS A 22 -7.44 48.42 57.69
C HIS A 22 -7.49 49.90 57.19
N ASN A 23 -7.76 50.09 55.87
CA ASN A 23 -8.44 51.28 55.40
C ASN A 23 -9.36 50.93 54.20
N PRO A 24 -10.63 51.35 54.23
CA PRO A 24 -11.61 50.98 53.23
C PRO A 24 -11.70 52.08 52.16
N THR A 25 -11.95 51.64 50.93
CA THR A 25 -12.49 52.32 49.76
C THR A 25 -11.64 52.16 48.53
N GLU A 26 -11.89 51.12 47.79
CA GLU A 26 -11.74 51.18 46.34
C GLU A 26 -12.73 50.19 45.70
N HIS A 27 -13.61 50.74 44.88
CA HIS A 27 -14.62 50.01 44.10
C HIS A 27 -13.93 49.07 43.12
N PRO A 28 -14.43 47.82 42.89
CA PRO A 28 -13.90 46.98 41.86
C PRO A 28 -14.31 47.51 40.49
N HIS A 29 -13.35 47.96 39.72
CA HIS A 29 -13.48 48.14 38.29
C HIS A 29 -13.80 46.75 37.69
N ILE A 30 -15.04 46.60 37.25
CA ILE A 30 -15.47 45.46 36.40
C ILE A 30 -14.71 45.61 35.08
N SER A 31 -13.64 44.86 34.93
CA SER A 31 -12.93 44.78 33.67
C SER A 31 -13.84 44.06 32.68
N ARG A 32 -14.22 44.79 31.67
CA ARG A 32 -14.95 44.42 30.48
C ARG A 32 -14.28 43.21 29.86
N GLN A 33 -14.79 42.01 30.14
CA GLN A 33 -14.27 40.77 29.53
C GLN A 33 -14.49 40.88 28.04
N ASN A 34 -13.39 40.74 27.31
CA ASN A 34 -13.32 40.78 25.87
C ASN A 34 -14.09 39.62 25.23
N SER A 35 -15.36 39.86 24.95
CA SER A 35 -16.25 38.99 24.14
C SER A 35 -15.71 38.76 22.71
N PHE A 36 -14.58 39.41 22.39
CA PHE A 36 -13.98 39.35 21.06
C PHE A 36 -13.05 38.11 20.85
N SER A 37 -12.64 37.46 21.92
CA SER A 37 -11.67 36.35 21.86
C SER A 37 -12.34 35.01 21.50
N MET A 38 -13.57 34.77 21.98
CA MET A 38 -14.26 33.49 21.72
C MET A 38 -14.66 33.28 20.26
N LYS A 39 -15.10 34.35 19.57
CA LYS A 39 -15.46 34.25 18.14
C LYS A 39 -14.24 33.99 17.25
N LYS A 40 -13.08 34.54 17.58
CA LYS A 40 -11.83 34.29 16.85
C LYS A 40 -11.33 32.86 17.08
N ILE A 41 -11.44 32.35 18.31
CA ILE A 41 -11.06 30.97 18.66
C ILE A 41 -11.98 29.96 17.97
N LEU A 42 -13.30 30.22 17.92
CA LEU A 42 -14.25 29.36 17.23
C LEU A 42 -13.98 29.35 15.71
N PHE A 43 -13.62 30.49 15.13
CA PHE A 43 -13.33 30.59 13.70
C PHE A 43 -12.03 29.89 13.33
N THR A 44 -10.99 29.96 14.15
CA THR A 44 -9.73 29.24 13.95
C THR A 44 -9.90 27.72 14.11
N PHE A 45 -10.74 27.28 15.06
CA PHE A 45 -11.07 25.86 15.22
C PHE A 45 -11.88 25.32 14.02
N LEU A 46 -12.82 26.10 13.48
CA LEU A 46 -13.60 25.72 12.30
C LEU A 46 -12.73 25.60 11.05
N VAL A 47 -11.78 26.52 10.86
CA VAL A 47 -10.83 26.49 9.72
C VAL A 47 -9.85 25.32 9.84
N LEU A 48 -9.39 24.96 11.04
CA LEU A 48 -8.55 23.80 11.30
C LEU A 48 -9.29 22.47 11.08
N LEU A 49 -10.57 22.39 11.44
CA LEU A 49 -11.39 21.19 11.20
C LEU A 49 -11.64 20.94 9.70
N THR A 50 -11.82 21.99 8.90
CA THR A 50 -12.02 21.85 7.45
C THR A 50 -10.74 21.45 6.70
N SER A 51 -9.56 21.79 7.23
CA SER A 51 -8.27 21.43 6.64
C SER A 51 -7.95 19.93 6.83
N PHE A 52 -8.52 19.28 7.85
CA PHE A 52 -8.23 17.87 8.15
C PHE A 52 -9.04 16.88 7.29
N VAL A 53 -10.15 17.32 6.70
CA VAL A 53 -11.02 16.46 5.87
C VAL A 53 -10.49 16.31 4.43
N ALA A 54 -9.62 17.22 3.96
CA ALA A 54 -9.11 17.19 2.59
C ALA A 54 -8.02 16.13 2.33
N PHE A 55 -7.50 15.44 3.36
CA PHE A 55 -6.38 14.48 3.21
C PHE A 55 -6.82 13.01 3.08
N ALA A 56 -8.12 12.71 3.11
CA ALA A 56 -8.64 11.33 3.12
C ALA A 56 -9.29 10.88 1.80
N GLN A 57 -9.18 11.65 0.73
CA GLN A 57 -9.63 11.20 -0.60
C GLN A 57 -8.44 10.64 -1.38
N GLN A 58 -8.01 9.41 -1.01
CA GLN A 58 -7.30 8.58 -1.97
C GLN A 58 -8.29 8.25 -3.10
N PRO A 59 -7.97 8.61 -4.36
CA PRO A 59 -8.76 8.12 -5.47
C PRO A 59 -8.57 6.59 -5.50
N SER A 60 -9.58 5.85 -5.06
CA SER A 60 -9.70 4.43 -5.36
C SER A 60 -9.98 4.34 -6.86
N GLY A 61 -8.93 4.45 -7.66
CA GLY A 61 -8.98 4.23 -9.08
C GLY A 61 -9.54 2.84 -9.32
N LYS A 62 -10.78 2.77 -9.80
CA LYS A 62 -11.39 1.52 -10.18
C LYS A 62 -10.52 0.93 -11.28
N SER A 63 -9.88 -0.21 -11.03
CA SER A 63 -9.08 -0.92 -12.03
C SER A 63 -9.91 -1.10 -13.31
N GLN A 64 -9.28 -0.89 -14.46
CA GLN A 64 -9.92 -1.14 -15.76
C GLN A 64 -9.99 -2.64 -16.11
N LEU A 65 -9.56 -3.49 -15.20
CA LEU A 65 -9.61 -4.94 -15.37
C LEU A 65 -11.06 -5.43 -15.31
N PRO A 66 -11.44 -6.39 -16.18
CA PRO A 66 -12.75 -7.05 -16.12
C PRO A 66 -12.90 -7.78 -14.79
N ALA A 67 -14.13 -7.78 -14.26
CA ALA A 67 -14.44 -8.44 -13.00
C ALA A 67 -14.57 -9.95 -13.19
N VAL A 68 -13.48 -10.67 -12.94
CA VAL A 68 -13.42 -12.14 -13.00
C VAL A 68 -12.97 -12.68 -11.66
N MET A 69 -13.52 -13.82 -11.24
CA MET A 69 -13.11 -14.51 -10.02
C MET A 69 -12.03 -15.53 -10.36
N LEU A 70 -10.83 -15.33 -9.84
CA LEU A 70 -9.71 -16.26 -9.90
C LEU A 70 -9.46 -16.87 -8.51
N ARG A 71 -8.54 -17.83 -8.41
CA ARG A 71 -8.05 -18.35 -7.13
C ARG A 71 -6.54 -18.18 -7.04
N ASN A 72 -6.05 -17.89 -5.86
CA ASN A 72 -4.61 -17.97 -5.60
C ASN A 72 -4.20 -19.42 -5.28
N LEU A 73 -2.91 -19.65 -5.08
CA LEU A 73 -2.40 -20.99 -4.77
C LEU A 73 -2.94 -21.54 -3.44
N GLU A 74 -3.32 -20.71 -2.47
CA GLU A 74 -3.96 -21.10 -1.21
C GLU A 74 -5.46 -21.41 -1.33
N GLY A 75 -6.00 -21.38 -2.57
CA GLY A 75 -7.42 -21.62 -2.85
C GLY A 75 -8.35 -20.45 -2.53
N LYS A 76 -7.80 -19.28 -2.13
CA LYS A 76 -8.58 -18.08 -1.83
C LYS A 76 -9.05 -17.41 -3.11
N ASN A 77 -10.31 -16.99 -3.14
CA ASN A 77 -10.89 -16.24 -4.24
C ASN A 77 -10.32 -14.83 -4.32
N VAL A 78 -9.95 -14.41 -5.53
CA VAL A 78 -9.42 -13.08 -5.85
C VAL A 78 -10.21 -12.51 -7.02
N LYS A 79 -10.82 -11.33 -6.83
CA LYS A 79 -11.57 -10.64 -7.86
C LYS A 79 -10.64 -9.69 -8.62
N THR A 80 -10.53 -9.85 -9.94
CA THR A 80 -9.50 -9.14 -10.74
C THR A 80 -9.69 -7.63 -10.80
N ASP A 81 -10.91 -7.12 -10.77
CA ASP A 81 -11.19 -5.67 -10.74
C ASP A 81 -10.83 -5.01 -9.39
N THR A 82 -10.49 -5.80 -8.36
CA THR A 82 -10.00 -5.31 -7.07
C THR A 82 -8.49 -5.36 -6.94
N LEU A 83 -7.77 -5.85 -7.96
CA LEU A 83 -6.31 -5.86 -7.94
C LEU A 83 -5.78 -4.43 -7.90
N SER A 84 -4.95 -4.16 -6.92
CA SER A 84 -4.33 -2.86 -6.70
C SER A 84 -2.93 -3.00 -6.12
N ASN A 85 -2.14 -1.95 -6.22
CA ASN A 85 -0.79 -1.88 -5.66
C ASN A 85 -0.50 -0.50 -5.04
N ALA A 86 -1.43 0.02 -4.27
CA ALA A 86 -1.29 1.30 -3.55
C ALA A 86 -0.79 2.46 -4.43
N GLY A 87 -1.32 2.58 -5.64
CA GLY A 87 -0.92 3.62 -6.60
C GLY A 87 0.37 3.34 -7.36
N ARG A 88 0.93 2.13 -7.25
CA ARG A 88 2.13 1.69 -7.98
C ARG A 88 1.77 0.74 -9.12
N PRO A 89 2.65 0.57 -10.13
CA PRO A 89 2.40 -0.29 -11.27
C PRO A 89 2.19 -1.77 -10.90
N ILE A 90 1.41 -2.46 -11.74
CA ILE A 90 1.23 -3.92 -11.69
C ILE A 90 1.61 -4.49 -13.04
N ILE A 91 2.37 -5.57 -13.02
CA ILE A 91 2.61 -6.44 -14.17
C ILE A 91 1.71 -7.67 -14.03
N ILE A 92 0.95 -8.01 -15.08
CA ILE A 92 0.20 -9.24 -15.20
C ILE A 92 0.83 -10.06 -16.32
N SER A 93 1.30 -11.28 -16.03
CA SER A 93 1.85 -12.19 -17.05
C SER A 93 1.01 -13.44 -17.13
N PHE A 94 0.43 -13.72 -18.29
CA PHE A 94 -0.29 -14.98 -18.57
C PHE A 94 0.69 -16.05 -19.01
N PHE A 95 0.65 -17.19 -18.32
CA PHE A 95 1.53 -18.31 -18.54
C PHE A 95 0.83 -19.66 -18.41
N ALA A 96 1.54 -20.74 -18.77
CA ALA A 96 1.17 -22.10 -18.42
C ALA A 96 2.44 -22.90 -18.09
N THR A 97 2.30 -23.94 -17.27
CA THR A 97 3.43 -24.79 -16.86
C THR A 97 4.14 -25.48 -18.04
N TRP A 98 3.40 -25.80 -19.08
CA TRP A 98 3.90 -26.41 -20.33
C TRP A 98 4.47 -25.38 -21.34
N CYS A 99 4.30 -24.08 -21.11
CA CYS A 99 4.74 -23.02 -22.01
C CYS A 99 6.23 -22.69 -21.78
N LYS A 100 7.12 -23.25 -22.57
CA LYS A 100 8.59 -23.03 -22.43
C LYS A 100 9.02 -21.56 -22.50
N PRO A 101 8.54 -20.72 -23.47
CA PRO A 101 8.92 -19.29 -23.48
C PRO A 101 8.36 -18.51 -22.29
N CYS A 102 7.16 -18.87 -21.78
CA CYS A 102 6.62 -18.26 -20.56
C CYS A 102 7.52 -18.53 -19.35
N ASN A 103 7.98 -19.78 -19.24
CA ASN A 103 8.82 -20.20 -18.11
C ASN A 103 10.21 -19.51 -18.16
N ARG A 104 10.75 -19.26 -19.35
CA ARG A 104 11.98 -18.48 -19.52
C ARG A 104 11.78 -17.02 -19.10
N GLU A 105 10.71 -16.37 -19.58
CA GLU A 105 10.38 -14.99 -19.20
C GLU A 105 10.23 -14.84 -17.68
N LEU A 106 9.37 -15.66 -17.06
CA LEU A 106 9.11 -15.57 -15.62
C LEU A 106 10.33 -15.93 -14.77
N THR A 107 11.20 -16.85 -15.24
CA THR A 107 12.46 -17.15 -14.55
C THR A 107 13.44 -15.99 -14.65
N ALA A 108 13.63 -15.39 -15.83
CA ALA A 108 14.47 -14.21 -16.00
C ALA A 108 13.98 -13.03 -15.12
N ILE A 109 12.68 -12.81 -15.07
CA ILE A 109 12.08 -11.79 -14.18
C ILE A 109 12.34 -12.16 -12.72
N SER A 110 12.19 -13.42 -12.30
CA SER A 110 12.34 -13.81 -10.89
C SER A 110 13.73 -13.53 -10.34
N GLU A 111 14.77 -13.60 -11.18
CA GLU A 111 16.16 -13.31 -10.79
C GLU A 111 16.39 -11.85 -10.41
N VAL A 112 15.61 -10.94 -10.97
CA VAL A 112 15.74 -9.48 -10.80
C VAL A 112 14.53 -8.84 -10.09
N TYR A 113 13.50 -9.62 -9.77
CA TYR A 113 12.23 -9.09 -9.27
C TYR A 113 12.36 -8.34 -7.93
N ALA A 114 13.19 -8.82 -7.02
CA ALA A 114 13.44 -8.15 -5.75
C ALA A 114 14.05 -6.75 -5.94
N ASP A 115 14.91 -6.59 -6.96
CA ASP A 115 15.48 -5.28 -7.30
C ASP A 115 14.44 -4.36 -7.91
N TRP A 116 13.60 -4.87 -8.81
CA TRP A 116 12.49 -4.11 -9.37
C TRP A 116 11.50 -3.62 -8.31
N GLN A 117 11.18 -4.48 -7.33
CA GLN A 117 10.31 -4.08 -6.22
C GLN A 117 10.93 -2.98 -5.35
N ARG A 118 12.22 -3.07 -5.04
CA ARG A 118 12.92 -2.02 -4.27
C ARG A 118 12.97 -0.69 -5.01
N GLU A 119 13.20 -0.73 -6.31
CA GLU A 119 13.36 0.45 -7.15
C GLU A 119 12.00 1.13 -7.43
N THR A 120 10.98 0.35 -7.82
CA THR A 120 9.74 0.87 -8.38
C THR A 120 8.51 0.57 -7.52
N GLY A 121 8.60 -0.40 -6.63
CA GLY A 121 7.47 -0.95 -5.90
C GLY A 121 6.49 -1.72 -6.78
N VAL A 122 6.90 -2.14 -7.99
CA VAL A 122 6.05 -2.91 -8.90
C VAL A 122 5.61 -4.24 -8.29
N ARG A 123 4.37 -4.63 -8.58
CA ARG A 123 3.81 -5.92 -8.21
C ARG A 123 3.67 -6.79 -9.47
N LEU A 124 4.24 -8.00 -9.46
CA LEU A 124 4.04 -8.99 -10.51
C LEU A 124 2.98 -10.00 -10.08
N ILE A 125 2.01 -10.25 -10.95
CA ILE A 125 0.97 -11.25 -10.81
C ILE A 125 1.04 -12.16 -12.03
N ALA A 126 1.48 -13.41 -11.85
CA ALA A 126 1.46 -14.40 -12.93
C ALA A 126 0.14 -15.17 -12.88
N VAL A 127 -0.55 -15.22 -14.01
CA VAL A 127 -1.86 -15.87 -14.16
C VAL A 127 -1.68 -17.15 -14.96
N SER A 128 -1.80 -18.30 -14.29
CA SER A 128 -1.78 -19.59 -14.95
C SER A 128 -3.09 -19.85 -15.68
N ILE A 129 -2.98 -20.29 -16.92
CA ILE A 129 -4.09 -20.76 -17.74
C ILE A 129 -4.08 -22.29 -17.87
N ASP A 130 -3.38 -23.00 -16.98
CA ASP A 130 -3.42 -24.45 -16.93
C ASP A 130 -4.84 -24.94 -16.59
N GLU A 131 -5.38 -25.87 -17.41
CA GLU A 131 -6.76 -26.34 -17.33
C GLU A 131 -6.84 -27.74 -16.69
N GLY A 132 -7.99 -28.06 -16.11
CA GLY A 132 -8.28 -29.37 -15.55
C GLY A 132 -7.24 -29.82 -14.53
N GLN A 133 -6.74 -31.06 -14.66
CA GLN A 133 -5.72 -31.62 -13.74
C GLN A 133 -4.38 -30.89 -13.78
N ASN A 134 -4.08 -30.15 -14.85
CA ASN A 134 -2.83 -29.38 -14.90
C ASN A 134 -2.85 -28.18 -13.96
N ALA A 135 -4.01 -27.64 -13.62
CA ALA A 135 -4.12 -26.55 -12.64
C ALA A 135 -3.59 -26.97 -11.26
N GLU A 136 -3.70 -28.24 -10.88
CA GLU A 136 -3.16 -28.78 -9.62
C GLU A 136 -1.62 -28.87 -9.62
N LYS A 137 -1.01 -28.94 -10.81
CA LYS A 137 0.45 -28.99 -10.98
C LYS A 137 1.11 -27.63 -10.87
N VAL A 138 0.33 -26.54 -10.91
CA VAL A 138 0.89 -25.18 -10.90
C VAL A 138 1.64 -24.90 -9.62
N ARG A 139 1.08 -25.23 -8.44
CA ARG A 139 1.75 -25.02 -7.16
C ARG A 139 3.12 -25.73 -7.10
N PRO A 140 3.23 -27.06 -7.24
CA PRO A 140 4.53 -27.73 -7.17
C PRO A 140 5.49 -27.25 -8.26
N PHE A 141 4.98 -26.82 -9.41
CA PHE A 141 5.80 -26.24 -10.45
C PHE A 141 6.41 -24.91 -10.01
N VAL A 142 5.60 -23.97 -9.49
CA VAL A 142 6.03 -22.66 -9.00
C VAL A 142 7.04 -22.83 -7.86
N ASP A 143 6.75 -23.70 -6.91
CA ASP A 143 7.64 -24.02 -5.78
C ASP A 143 9.00 -24.55 -6.27
N SER A 144 9.01 -25.41 -7.32
CA SER A 144 10.24 -25.91 -7.92
C SER A 144 11.07 -24.86 -8.63
N LYS A 145 10.45 -23.75 -9.04
CA LYS A 145 11.09 -22.60 -9.70
C LYS A 145 11.58 -21.54 -8.70
N GLY A 146 11.13 -21.59 -7.45
CA GLY A 146 11.42 -20.57 -6.44
C GLY A 146 10.84 -19.19 -6.79
N TRP A 147 9.72 -19.13 -7.49
CA TRP A 147 9.09 -17.87 -7.85
C TRP A 147 8.36 -17.28 -6.64
N GLU A 148 8.70 -16.06 -6.25
CA GLU A 148 8.20 -15.37 -5.04
C GLU A 148 7.12 -14.31 -5.34
N PHE A 149 6.70 -14.17 -6.60
CA PHE A 149 5.62 -13.27 -6.97
C PHE A 149 4.25 -13.94 -6.88
N ASP A 150 3.18 -13.13 -6.95
CA ASP A 150 1.81 -13.62 -6.82
C ASP A 150 1.42 -14.53 -7.99
N ILE A 151 0.78 -15.64 -7.67
CA ILE A 151 0.22 -16.58 -8.67
C ILE A 151 -1.28 -16.65 -8.53
N LEU A 152 -1.99 -16.47 -9.65
CA LEU A 152 -3.43 -16.68 -9.76
C LEU A 152 -3.73 -17.78 -10.78
N LEU A 153 -4.81 -18.51 -10.54
CA LEU A 153 -5.25 -19.62 -11.38
C LEU A 153 -6.52 -19.22 -12.15
N ASP A 154 -6.45 -19.34 -13.48
CA ASP A 154 -7.55 -19.12 -14.42
C ASP A 154 -7.86 -20.40 -15.23
N PRO A 155 -8.24 -21.52 -14.56
CA PRO A 155 -8.35 -22.84 -15.19
C PRO A 155 -9.44 -22.92 -16.26
N ASN A 156 -10.35 -21.96 -16.31
CA ASN A 156 -11.38 -21.85 -17.33
C ASN A 156 -11.06 -20.77 -18.37
N SER A 157 -9.86 -20.16 -18.32
CA SER A 157 -9.43 -19.07 -19.20
C SER A 157 -10.43 -17.90 -19.29
N ASN A 158 -11.18 -17.62 -18.19
CA ASN A 158 -12.19 -16.57 -18.16
C ASN A 158 -11.55 -15.18 -18.18
N PHE A 159 -10.51 -14.98 -17.36
CA PHE A 159 -9.79 -13.72 -17.29
C PHE A 159 -8.95 -13.52 -18.57
N ARG A 160 -8.26 -14.57 -19.02
CA ARG A 160 -7.54 -14.57 -20.29
C ARG A 160 -8.42 -14.08 -21.45
N ARG A 161 -9.62 -14.68 -21.61
CA ARG A 161 -10.57 -14.27 -22.68
C ARG A 161 -11.08 -12.86 -22.49
N ALA A 162 -11.45 -12.48 -21.25
CA ALA A 162 -11.93 -11.13 -20.95
C ALA A 162 -10.89 -10.04 -21.22
N MET A 163 -9.59 -10.38 -21.12
CA MET A 163 -8.47 -9.51 -21.49
C MET A 163 -8.07 -9.58 -22.97
N GLY A 164 -8.74 -10.40 -23.79
CA GLY A 164 -8.42 -10.55 -25.21
C GLY A 164 -7.08 -11.23 -25.48
N VAL A 165 -6.54 -11.99 -24.53
CA VAL A 165 -5.25 -12.65 -24.65
C VAL A 165 -5.35 -13.93 -25.47
N ASN A 166 -4.79 -13.95 -26.67
CA ASN A 166 -4.84 -15.10 -27.59
C ASN A 166 -3.58 -15.96 -27.53
N LEU A 167 -2.42 -15.37 -27.32
CA LEU A 167 -1.11 -16.03 -27.28
C LEU A 167 -0.41 -15.81 -25.96
N ILE A 168 0.32 -16.81 -25.45
CA ILE A 168 1.19 -16.73 -24.29
C ILE A 168 2.67 -16.99 -24.66
N PRO A 169 3.66 -16.42 -23.95
CA PRO A 169 3.47 -15.49 -22.85
C PRO A 169 2.79 -14.19 -23.31
N HIS A 170 1.97 -13.61 -22.44
CA HIS A 170 1.38 -12.31 -22.66
C HIS A 170 1.51 -11.46 -21.42
N VAL A 171 2.11 -10.29 -21.56
CA VAL A 171 2.35 -9.37 -20.46
C VAL A 171 1.53 -8.13 -20.64
N ILE A 172 0.89 -7.71 -19.55
CA ILE A 172 0.14 -6.44 -19.44
C ILE A 172 0.74 -5.64 -18.29
N VAL A 173 0.99 -4.36 -18.52
CA VAL A 173 1.39 -3.41 -17.47
C VAL A 173 0.25 -2.46 -17.19
N LEU A 174 -0.10 -2.34 -15.91
CA LEU A 174 -1.04 -1.34 -15.41
C LEU A 174 -0.26 -0.24 -14.71
N ASP A 175 -0.69 1.00 -14.90
CA ASP A 175 -0.23 2.13 -14.09
C ASP A 175 -0.82 2.07 -12.66
N GLY A 176 -0.44 3.04 -11.82
CA GLY A 176 -0.93 3.14 -10.44
C GLY A 176 -2.43 3.39 -10.30
N GLN A 177 -3.12 3.75 -11.40
CA GLN A 177 -4.57 3.94 -11.48
C GLN A 177 -5.29 2.70 -12.03
N GLY A 178 -4.55 1.64 -12.37
CA GLY A 178 -5.09 0.40 -12.93
C GLY A 178 -5.42 0.48 -14.42
N LYS A 179 -4.91 1.49 -15.14
CA LYS A 179 -5.05 1.63 -16.58
C LYS A 179 -3.99 0.80 -17.29
N VAL A 180 -4.37 0.08 -18.34
CA VAL A 180 -3.44 -0.65 -19.20
C VAL A 180 -2.57 0.33 -20.01
N VAL A 181 -1.26 0.25 -19.83
CA VAL A 181 -0.27 1.12 -20.49
C VAL A 181 0.69 0.35 -21.40
N LEU A 182 0.75 -0.97 -21.24
CA LEU A 182 1.47 -1.88 -22.13
C LEU A 182 0.70 -3.19 -22.23
N SER A 183 0.68 -3.79 -23.42
CA SER A 183 0.16 -5.13 -23.68
C SER A 183 0.98 -5.74 -24.81
N ARG A 184 1.67 -6.86 -24.56
CA ARG A 184 2.49 -7.54 -25.57
C ARG A 184 2.39 -9.06 -25.44
N SER A 185 2.51 -9.76 -26.56
CA SER A 185 2.64 -11.22 -26.62
C SER A 185 4.05 -11.63 -27.06
N GLY A 186 4.44 -12.82 -26.64
CA GLY A 186 5.74 -13.42 -26.95
C GLY A 186 6.85 -12.93 -26.02
N TYR A 187 7.93 -13.69 -26.00
CA TYR A 187 9.14 -13.41 -25.24
C TYR A 187 10.37 -13.67 -26.10
N THR A 188 11.30 -12.75 -26.05
CA THR A 188 12.70 -12.89 -26.53
C THR A 188 13.62 -12.61 -25.35
N GLU A 189 14.76 -13.28 -25.29
CA GLU A 189 15.75 -13.05 -24.22
C GLU A 189 16.15 -11.58 -24.14
N GLY A 190 16.22 -11.05 -22.89
CA GLY A 190 16.37 -9.61 -22.63
C GLY A 190 15.09 -8.79 -22.74
N GLY A 191 13.94 -9.38 -23.08
CA GLY A 191 12.66 -8.67 -23.18
C GLY A 191 12.15 -8.14 -21.84
N GLU A 192 12.60 -8.70 -20.73
CA GLU A 192 12.34 -8.23 -19.37
C GLU A 192 12.92 -6.84 -19.11
N GLU A 193 14.03 -6.46 -19.73
CA GLU A 193 14.63 -5.13 -19.61
C GLU A 193 13.67 -4.03 -20.12
N HIS A 194 13.05 -4.25 -21.28
CA HIS A 194 12.06 -3.31 -21.81
C HIS A 194 10.82 -3.22 -20.92
N LEU A 195 10.49 -4.30 -20.21
CA LEU A 195 9.37 -4.31 -19.29
C LEU A 195 9.63 -3.42 -18.07
N ILE A 196 10.82 -3.54 -17.46
CA ILE A 196 11.16 -2.70 -16.31
C ILE A 196 11.40 -1.25 -16.72
N GLU A 197 11.95 -0.97 -17.90
CA GLU A 197 12.05 0.40 -18.42
C GLU A 197 10.67 1.06 -18.46
N LYS A 198 9.65 0.34 -18.98
CA LYS A 198 8.28 0.86 -18.99
C LYS A 198 7.73 1.12 -17.60
N VAL A 199 7.99 0.23 -16.65
CA VAL A 199 7.59 0.42 -15.25
C VAL A 199 8.29 1.63 -14.62
N ARG A 200 9.59 1.83 -14.89
CA ARG A 200 10.35 2.99 -14.42
C ARG A 200 9.77 4.32 -14.91
N GLU A 201 9.30 4.38 -16.15
CA GLU A 201 8.63 5.56 -16.69
C GLU A 201 7.38 5.96 -15.88
N LEU A 202 6.65 4.96 -15.35
CA LEU A 202 5.40 5.18 -14.61
C LEU A 202 5.61 5.65 -13.16
N VAL A 203 6.81 5.48 -12.60
CA VAL A 203 7.13 5.86 -11.22
C VAL A 203 8.04 7.08 -11.13
N LYS A 204 8.49 7.63 -12.27
CA LYS A 204 9.23 8.89 -12.27
C LYS A 204 8.32 10.01 -11.77
N PRO A 205 8.83 10.92 -10.90
CA PRO A 205 8.10 12.07 -10.40
C PRO A 205 7.76 13.07 -11.49
#